data_381e7d8588c9a669b8951c6bd288712c
#
_entry.id   381e7d8588c9a669b8951c6bd288712c
#
_cell.length_a   1.000
_cell.length_b   1.000
_cell.length_c   1.000
_cell.angle_alpha   90.00
_cell.angle_beta   90.00
_cell.angle_gamma   90.00
#
_symmetry.space_group_name_H-M   'P 1'
#
loop_
_entity.id
_entity.type
_entity.pdbx_description
1 polymer ?
#
loop_
_entity_poly.entity_id
_entity_poly.type
_entity_poly.pdbx_seq_one_letter_code
_entity_poly.pdbx_strand_id
1 'polypeptide(L)'
;MVNVEREALRLIARAPMRTVRAPDLTGVYAFPGPALAALARRGVVHRLAQGLYCAVPAEHAGGAWRPSLEAATAAVAAALYGDRVAILTGLTAARVHRALPRAIGVGYVAVPKQRRPMGLADRDGEIRFVMRAVAELDAVAVGTELGQALVTTPEQTVLDLARADPRAEDLEAQEAIDALWPECDPAVLAEIAARQRMRATFARVANHRSSCQATSDAQKSWPSPGTCGRRR
;
A
#
# COMPACT_ATOMS: atom_id res chain seq x y z
N MET A 1 7.88 -19.23 32.97
CA MET A 1 7.73 -17.98 32.18
C MET A 1 8.44 -18.04 30.82
N VAL A 2 9.69 -18.50 30.73
CA VAL A 2 10.45 -18.58 29.45
C VAL A 2 9.75 -19.45 28.38
N ASN A 3 9.05 -20.50 28.75
CA ASN A 3 8.39 -21.39 27.80
C ASN A 3 7.15 -20.76 27.16
N VAL A 4 6.36 -20.01 27.96
CA VAL A 4 5.14 -19.31 27.51
C VAL A 4 5.47 -18.18 26.53
N GLU A 5 6.50 -17.39 26.83
CA GLU A 5 6.96 -16.33 25.93
C GLU A 5 7.47 -16.90 24.60
N ARG A 6 8.26 -17.97 24.66
CA ARG A 6 8.76 -18.66 23.45
C ARG A 6 7.60 -19.17 22.58
N GLU A 7 6.56 -19.72 23.19
CA GLU A 7 5.40 -20.20 22.46
C GLU A 7 4.63 -19.05 21.79
N ALA A 8 4.40 -17.95 22.51
CA ALA A 8 3.80 -16.75 21.95
C ALA A 8 4.58 -16.22 20.72
N LEU A 9 5.90 -16.12 20.82
CA LEU A 9 6.75 -15.67 19.73
C LEU A 9 6.71 -16.61 18.52
N ARG A 10 6.61 -17.93 18.74
CA ARG A 10 6.42 -18.90 17.66
C ARG A 10 5.10 -18.69 16.93
N LEU A 11 4.01 -18.45 17.66
CA LEU A 11 2.70 -18.19 17.08
C LEU A 11 2.72 -16.89 16.26
N ILE A 12 3.31 -15.83 16.80
CA ILE A 12 3.47 -14.55 16.10
C ILE A 12 4.28 -14.74 14.81
N ALA A 13 5.41 -15.45 14.88
CA ALA A 13 6.28 -15.68 13.73
C ALA A 13 5.61 -16.49 12.61
N ARG A 14 4.64 -17.35 12.94
CA ARG A 14 3.87 -18.19 11.99
C ARG A 14 2.58 -17.52 11.50
N ALA A 15 2.14 -16.46 12.18
CA ALA A 15 0.93 -15.74 11.78
C ALA A 15 1.12 -15.02 10.43
N PRO A 16 0.05 -14.78 9.67
CA PRO A 16 0.09 -13.99 8.45
C PRO A 16 0.77 -12.63 8.69
N MET A 17 1.71 -12.27 7.83
CA MET A 17 2.51 -11.06 7.98
C MET A 17 3.17 -10.94 9.37
N ARG A 18 3.46 -12.07 10.02
CA ARG A 18 4.02 -12.15 11.39
C ARG A 18 3.29 -11.27 12.40
N THR A 19 1.97 -11.16 12.26
CA THR A 19 1.14 -10.20 12.99
C THR A 19 -0.06 -10.89 13.62
N VAL A 20 -0.35 -10.57 14.88
CA VAL A 20 -1.45 -11.13 15.67
C VAL A 20 -2.27 -10.03 16.33
N ARG A 21 -3.54 -10.35 16.58
CA ARG A 21 -4.38 -9.60 17.52
C ARG A 21 -4.15 -10.13 18.93
N ALA A 22 -4.27 -9.28 19.95
CA ALA A 22 -4.13 -9.74 21.33
C ALA A 22 -5.04 -10.94 21.67
N PRO A 23 -6.32 -10.98 21.25
CA PRO A 23 -7.17 -12.16 21.50
C PRO A 23 -6.67 -13.48 20.89
N ASP A 24 -5.84 -13.43 19.83
CA ASP A 24 -5.36 -14.65 19.17
C ASP A 24 -4.36 -15.44 20.07
N LEU A 25 -3.88 -14.83 21.16
CA LEU A 25 -2.97 -15.45 22.14
C LEU A 25 -3.64 -15.85 23.47
N THR A 26 -4.97 -15.91 23.54
CA THR A 26 -5.69 -16.32 24.75
C THR A 26 -5.40 -17.76 25.18
N GLY A 27 -4.98 -18.64 24.25
CA GLY A 27 -4.50 -19.98 24.56
C GLY A 27 -3.11 -20.03 25.21
N VAL A 28 -2.36 -18.91 25.18
CA VAL A 28 -0.98 -18.81 25.72
C VAL A 28 -0.92 -17.94 26.96
N TYR A 29 -1.63 -16.83 26.96
CA TYR A 29 -1.68 -15.86 28.05
C TYR A 29 -3.10 -15.72 28.61
N ALA A 30 -3.23 -15.74 29.93
CA ALA A 30 -4.51 -15.39 30.56
C ALA A 30 -4.94 -13.94 30.25
N PHE A 31 -3.94 -13.04 30.14
CA PHE A 31 -4.13 -11.64 29.79
C PHE A 31 -3.20 -11.23 28.65
N PRO A 32 -3.54 -11.53 27.39
CA PRO A 32 -2.65 -11.30 26.25
C PRO A 32 -2.29 -9.83 26.02
N GLY A 33 -3.23 -8.89 26.24
CA GLY A 33 -2.99 -7.45 26.04
C GLY A 33 -1.84 -6.92 26.88
N PRO A 34 -1.88 -7.04 28.22
CA PRO A 34 -0.77 -6.67 29.11
C PRO A 34 0.55 -7.39 28.79
N ALA A 35 0.48 -8.69 28.46
CA ALA A 35 1.67 -9.48 28.10
C ALA A 35 2.34 -8.95 26.84
N LEU A 36 1.58 -8.72 25.76
CA LEU A 36 2.09 -8.15 24.51
C LEU A 36 2.60 -6.72 24.69
N ALA A 37 1.93 -5.90 25.51
CA ALA A 37 2.43 -4.56 25.83
C ALA A 37 3.78 -4.59 26.57
N ALA A 38 3.99 -5.58 27.46
CA ALA A 38 5.27 -5.79 28.12
C ALA A 38 6.37 -6.24 27.14
N LEU A 39 6.05 -7.14 26.21
CA LEU A 39 6.97 -7.56 25.13
C LEU A 39 7.33 -6.38 24.22
N ALA A 40 6.37 -5.52 23.90
CA ALA A 40 6.60 -4.34 23.07
C ALA A 40 7.52 -3.32 23.75
N ARG A 41 7.36 -3.08 25.08
CA ARG A 41 8.30 -2.23 25.83
C ARG A 41 9.74 -2.76 25.85
N ARG A 42 9.90 -4.09 25.71
CA ARG A 42 11.23 -4.75 25.64
C ARG A 42 11.78 -4.81 24.20
N GLY A 43 11.05 -4.31 23.20
CA GLY A 43 11.45 -4.37 21.80
C GLY A 43 11.42 -5.78 21.18
N VAL A 44 10.71 -6.74 21.80
CA VAL A 44 10.57 -8.11 21.31
C VAL A 44 9.49 -8.23 20.25
N VAL A 45 8.42 -7.46 20.40
CA VAL A 45 7.38 -7.27 19.40
C VAL A 45 7.16 -5.79 19.17
N HIS A 46 6.59 -5.43 18.01
CA HIS A 46 6.25 -4.05 17.71
C HIS A 46 4.72 -3.87 17.68
N ARG A 47 4.22 -2.79 18.27
CA ARG A 47 2.80 -2.47 18.30
C ARG A 47 2.44 -1.65 17.06
N LEU A 48 1.68 -2.24 16.13
CA LEU A 48 1.22 -1.57 14.90
C LEU A 48 0.02 -0.64 15.14
N ALA A 49 -0.98 -1.15 15.88
CA ALA A 49 -2.19 -0.43 16.22
C ALA A 49 -2.73 -0.96 17.56
N GLN A 50 -3.86 -0.44 18.01
CA GLN A 50 -4.44 -0.91 19.26
C GLN A 50 -4.80 -2.40 19.19
N GLY A 51 -4.17 -3.20 20.07
CA GLY A 51 -4.38 -4.65 20.15
C GLY A 51 -3.74 -5.45 19.01
N LEU A 52 -2.92 -4.84 18.14
CA LEU A 52 -2.25 -5.46 17.01
C LEU A 52 -0.74 -5.35 17.16
N TYR A 53 -0.06 -6.47 17.07
CA TYR A 53 1.38 -6.57 17.30
C TYR A 53 2.03 -7.46 16.24
N CYS A 54 3.21 -7.08 15.77
CA CYS A 54 4.02 -7.89 14.87
C CYS A 54 5.36 -8.29 15.49
N ALA A 55 5.96 -9.35 14.95
CA ALA A 55 7.32 -9.70 15.29
C ALA A 55 8.30 -8.61 14.83
N VAL A 56 9.29 -8.30 15.67
CA VAL A 56 10.46 -7.51 15.25
C VAL A 56 11.43 -8.47 14.55
N PRO A 57 11.92 -8.15 13.33
CA PRO A 57 12.94 -8.95 12.67
C PRO A 57 14.20 -9.06 13.53
N ALA A 58 14.85 -10.23 13.49
CA ALA A 58 15.98 -10.53 14.39
C ALA A 58 17.14 -9.53 14.26
N GLU A 59 17.37 -9.03 13.06
CA GLU A 59 18.39 -8.02 12.72
C GLU A 59 18.11 -6.65 13.34
N HIS A 60 16.88 -6.42 13.80
CA HIS A 60 16.44 -5.16 14.43
C HIS A 60 16.09 -5.30 15.92
N ALA A 61 16.35 -6.48 16.51
CA ALA A 61 16.05 -6.74 17.91
C ALA A 61 16.76 -5.75 18.84
N GLY A 62 16.00 -5.13 19.74
CA GLY A 62 16.52 -4.14 20.70
C GLY A 62 16.76 -2.72 20.14
N GLY A 63 16.48 -2.48 18.86
CA GLY A 63 16.57 -1.16 18.22
C GLY A 63 15.21 -0.43 18.10
N ALA A 64 15.27 0.82 17.66
CA ALA A 64 14.09 1.64 17.34
C ALA A 64 13.53 1.29 15.95
N TRP A 65 13.23 0.02 15.71
CA TRP A 65 12.68 -0.43 14.43
C TRP A 65 11.17 -0.21 14.35
N ARG A 66 10.71 0.15 13.19
CA ARG A 66 9.29 0.14 12.80
C ARG A 66 9.16 -0.29 11.33
N PRO A 67 8.12 -1.02 10.95
CA PRO A 67 7.89 -1.40 9.56
C PRO A 67 7.54 -0.17 8.70
N SER A 68 7.71 -0.29 7.38
CA SER A 68 7.15 0.69 6.43
C SER A 68 5.63 0.83 6.61
N LEU A 69 5.05 1.93 6.13
CA LEU A 69 3.60 2.12 6.19
C LEU A 69 2.88 1.02 5.41
N GLU A 70 3.43 0.64 4.28
CA GLU A 70 2.93 -0.39 3.38
C GLU A 70 2.90 -1.76 4.08
N ALA A 71 4.00 -2.14 4.72
CA ALA A 71 4.09 -3.38 5.49
C ALA A 71 3.14 -3.37 6.70
N ALA A 72 3.08 -2.25 7.44
CA ALA A 72 2.16 -2.10 8.57
C ALA A 72 0.69 -2.20 8.13
N THR A 73 0.33 -1.57 7.00
CA THR A 73 -1.01 -1.61 6.42
C THR A 73 -1.41 -3.04 6.02
N ALA A 74 -0.54 -3.74 5.29
CA ALA A 74 -0.77 -5.13 4.89
C ALA A 74 -0.87 -6.06 6.11
N ALA A 75 0.00 -5.89 7.11
CA ALA A 75 0.05 -6.70 8.30
C ALA A 75 -1.21 -6.56 9.17
N VAL A 76 -1.65 -5.31 9.39
CA VAL A 76 -2.91 -5.03 10.10
C VAL A 76 -4.09 -5.64 9.34
N ALA A 77 -4.13 -5.48 8.02
CA ALA A 77 -5.21 -6.02 7.22
C ALA A 77 -5.21 -7.56 7.21
N ALA A 78 -4.04 -8.22 7.12
CA ALA A 78 -3.92 -9.66 7.20
C ALA A 78 -4.39 -10.21 8.56
N ALA A 79 -4.06 -9.54 9.67
CA ALA A 79 -4.52 -9.93 10.99
C ALA A 79 -6.04 -9.78 11.19
N LEU A 80 -6.69 -8.86 10.45
CA LEU A 80 -8.12 -8.58 10.59
C LEU A 80 -9.00 -9.40 9.64
N TYR A 81 -8.52 -9.71 8.43
CA TYR A 81 -9.31 -10.34 7.36
C TYR A 81 -8.80 -11.74 6.97
N GLY A 82 -7.62 -12.10 7.43
CA GLY A 82 -6.95 -13.36 7.07
C GLY A 82 -5.86 -13.18 6.03
N ASP A 83 -5.08 -14.26 5.83
CA ASP A 83 -3.98 -14.28 4.87
C ASP A 83 -4.49 -14.10 3.43
N ARG A 84 -3.81 -13.25 2.66
CA ARG A 84 -4.07 -13.02 1.21
C ARG A 84 -5.50 -12.61 0.87
N VAL A 85 -6.24 -12.04 1.82
CA VAL A 85 -7.60 -11.52 1.58
C VAL A 85 -7.57 -10.05 1.23
N ALA A 86 -6.77 -9.27 1.94
CA ALA A 86 -6.67 -7.83 1.74
C ALA A 86 -5.56 -7.48 0.72
N ILE A 87 -5.78 -6.45 -0.08
CA ILE A 87 -4.89 -6.05 -1.18
C ILE A 87 -4.54 -4.57 -1.02
N LEU A 88 -3.25 -4.23 -0.92
CA LEU A 88 -2.80 -2.83 -0.94
C LEU A 88 -3.23 -2.17 -2.25
N THR A 89 -3.79 -0.97 -2.18
CA THR A 89 -4.37 -0.26 -3.34
C THR A 89 -4.10 1.24 -3.31
N GLY A 90 -4.47 1.95 -4.35
CA GLY A 90 -4.38 3.40 -4.45
C GLY A 90 -2.95 3.91 -4.26
N LEU A 91 -2.78 5.01 -3.50
CA LEU A 91 -1.46 5.60 -3.26
C LEU A 91 -0.48 4.65 -2.56
N THR A 92 -0.98 3.73 -1.73
CA THR A 92 -0.11 2.73 -1.08
C THR A 92 0.46 1.74 -2.10
N ALA A 93 -0.33 1.27 -3.06
CA ALA A 93 0.15 0.44 -4.15
C ALA A 93 1.11 1.21 -5.07
N ALA A 94 0.80 2.46 -5.39
CA ALA A 94 1.68 3.33 -6.18
C ALA A 94 3.06 3.49 -5.53
N ARG A 95 3.13 3.60 -4.20
CA ARG A 95 4.41 3.63 -3.47
C ARG A 95 5.16 2.31 -3.55
N VAL A 96 4.47 1.18 -3.42
CA VAL A 96 5.10 -0.15 -3.58
C VAL A 96 5.71 -0.28 -4.97
N HIS A 97 5.03 0.22 -6.01
CA HIS A 97 5.53 0.29 -7.39
C HIS A 97 6.53 1.43 -7.64
N ARG A 98 6.93 2.18 -6.58
CA ARG A 98 7.90 3.29 -6.66
C ARG A 98 7.44 4.49 -7.52
N ALA A 99 6.15 4.58 -7.81
CA ALA A 99 5.56 5.69 -8.56
C ALA A 99 5.42 6.98 -7.73
N LEU A 100 5.51 6.88 -6.39
CA LEU A 100 5.54 8.01 -5.48
C LEU A 100 6.75 7.91 -4.55
N PRO A 101 7.77 8.76 -4.70
CA PRO A 101 8.98 8.71 -3.86
C PRO A 101 8.76 9.25 -2.45
N ARG A 102 7.80 10.18 -2.28
CA ARG A 102 7.52 10.80 -0.98
C ARG A 102 6.75 9.89 -0.03
N ALA A 103 6.92 10.11 1.27
CA ALA A 103 6.16 9.43 2.30
C ALA A 103 4.70 9.93 2.30
N ILE A 104 3.75 9.00 2.50
CA ILE A 104 2.34 9.28 2.73
C ILE A 104 1.97 8.95 4.17
N GLY A 105 0.98 9.66 4.72
CA GLY A 105 0.48 9.42 6.09
C GLY A 105 -0.66 8.39 6.15
N VAL A 106 -1.22 7.99 5.01
CA VAL A 106 -2.40 7.13 4.95
C VAL A 106 -2.10 5.85 4.15
N GLY A 107 -2.31 4.70 4.79
CA GLY A 107 -2.24 3.39 4.15
C GLY A 107 -3.62 2.99 3.59
N TYR A 108 -3.70 2.68 2.29
CA TYR A 108 -4.93 2.25 1.63
C TYR A 108 -4.90 0.75 1.37
N VAL A 109 -5.96 0.05 1.75
CA VAL A 109 -6.10 -1.39 1.56
C VAL A 109 -7.51 -1.75 1.13
N ALA A 110 -7.63 -2.49 0.04
CA ALA A 110 -8.89 -3.06 -0.45
C ALA A 110 -9.26 -4.28 0.39
N VAL A 111 -10.53 -4.32 0.84
CA VAL A 111 -11.04 -5.35 1.75
C VAL A 111 -12.46 -5.76 1.35
N PRO A 112 -12.90 -7.00 1.65
CA PRO A 112 -14.24 -7.48 1.28
C PRO A 112 -15.35 -6.89 2.16
N LYS A 113 -15.02 -6.39 3.36
CA LYS A 113 -15.98 -5.83 4.30
C LYS A 113 -15.45 -4.53 4.88
N GLN A 114 -16.26 -3.48 4.82
CA GLN A 114 -15.92 -2.13 5.31
C GLN A 114 -15.56 -2.13 6.80
N ARG A 115 -14.57 -1.32 7.15
CA ARG A 115 -14.16 -1.01 8.51
C ARG A 115 -13.85 0.49 8.62
N ARG A 116 -14.01 1.04 9.83
CA ARG A 116 -13.58 2.42 10.13
C ARG A 116 -12.05 2.54 10.00
N PRO A 117 -11.55 3.71 9.62
CA PRO A 117 -10.11 3.98 9.63
C PRO A 117 -9.48 3.64 10.97
N MET A 118 -8.23 3.21 10.95
CA MET A 118 -7.49 2.78 12.14
C MET A 118 -6.16 3.54 12.23
N GLY A 119 -5.98 4.29 13.32
CA GLY A 119 -4.72 4.96 13.61
C GLY A 119 -3.60 3.98 13.92
N LEU A 120 -2.41 4.27 13.45
CA LEU A 120 -1.18 3.54 13.78
C LEU A 120 -0.69 4.00 15.18
N ALA A 121 -0.02 3.08 15.89
CA ALA A 121 0.43 3.35 17.26
C ALA A 121 1.86 3.92 17.32
N ASP A 122 2.60 3.83 16.23
CA ASP A 122 4.03 4.13 16.13
C ASP A 122 4.36 5.39 15.32
N ARG A 123 3.33 5.99 14.72
CA ARG A 123 3.46 7.19 13.88
C ARG A 123 2.13 7.94 13.79
N ASP A 124 2.21 9.20 13.41
CA ASP A 124 1.03 9.97 12.98
C ASP A 124 0.63 9.49 11.58
N GLY A 125 -0.33 8.60 11.54
CA GLY A 125 -0.82 7.96 10.32
C GLY A 125 -1.98 7.03 10.57
N GLU A 126 -2.72 6.72 9.51
CA GLU A 126 -3.89 5.86 9.59
C GLU A 126 -3.96 4.86 8.44
N ILE A 127 -4.74 3.79 8.64
CA ILE A 127 -5.09 2.82 7.61
C ILE A 127 -6.55 3.05 7.23
N ARG A 128 -6.79 3.25 5.92
CA ARG A 128 -8.12 3.33 5.32
C ARG A 128 -8.48 2.04 4.61
N PHE A 129 -9.59 1.47 5.02
CA PHE A 129 -10.12 0.23 4.44
C PHE A 129 -11.12 0.60 3.33
N VAL A 130 -10.82 0.20 2.10
CA VAL A 130 -11.64 0.46 0.91
C VAL A 130 -12.41 -0.82 0.57
N MET A 131 -13.73 -0.81 0.72
CA MET A 131 -14.54 -1.98 0.38
C MET A 131 -14.53 -2.23 -1.13
N ARG A 132 -14.10 -3.42 -1.54
CA ARG A 132 -14.02 -3.87 -2.93
C ARG A 132 -14.35 -5.37 -3.04
N ALA A 133 -14.78 -5.77 -4.20
CA ALA A 133 -14.81 -7.20 -4.59
C ALA A 133 -13.35 -7.65 -4.84
N VAL A 134 -12.63 -7.98 -3.75
CA VAL A 134 -11.18 -8.25 -3.80
C VAL A 134 -10.80 -9.37 -4.76
N ALA A 135 -11.69 -10.34 -4.98
CA ALA A 135 -11.47 -11.43 -5.94
C ALA A 135 -11.45 -10.97 -7.41
N GLU A 136 -11.95 -9.76 -7.69
CA GLU A 136 -11.97 -9.19 -9.05
C GLU A 136 -10.79 -8.26 -9.30
N LEU A 137 -9.98 -7.97 -8.28
CA LEU A 137 -8.82 -7.08 -8.41
C LEU A 137 -7.61 -7.85 -8.94
N ASP A 138 -6.93 -7.27 -9.92
CA ASP A 138 -5.65 -7.77 -10.36
C ASP A 138 -4.57 -7.38 -9.35
N ALA A 139 -3.90 -8.38 -8.80
CA ALA A 139 -2.94 -8.20 -7.73
C ALA A 139 -1.74 -9.13 -7.87
N VAL A 140 -0.61 -8.68 -7.39
CA VAL A 140 0.66 -9.42 -7.33
C VAL A 140 1.13 -9.53 -5.89
N ALA A 141 1.88 -10.59 -5.59
CA ALA A 141 2.53 -10.75 -4.28
C ALA A 141 3.86 -9.99 -4.28
N VAL A 142 4.06 -9.14 -3.27
CA VAL A 142 5.27 -8.34 -3.08
C VAL A 142 5.85 -8.59 -1.69
N GLY A 143 7.17 -8.79 -1.61
CA GLY A 143 7.89 -8.96 -0.35
C GLY A 143 7.94 -7.66 0.45
N THR A 144 7.66 -7.77 1.75
CA THR A 144 7.84 -6.70 2.75
C THR A 144 8.66 -7.20 3.92
N GLU A 145 9.01 -6.32 4.85
CA GLU A 145 9.77 -6.68 6.07
C GLU A 145 9.02 -7.68 6.97
N LEU A 146 7.68 -7.72 6.85
CA LEU A 146 6.82 -8.59 7.65
C LEU A 146 6.38 -9.86 6.92
N GLY A 147 6.53 -9.93 5.61
CA GLY A 147 6.12 -11.07 4.79
C GLY A 147 5.62 -10.66 3.41
N GLN A 148 4.87 -11.56 2.76
CA GLN A 148 4.31 -11.31 1.43
C GLN A 148 2.97 -10.56 1.55
N ALA A 149 2.87 -9.40 0.89
CA ALA A 149 1.62 -8.65 0.76
C ALA A 149 1.05 -8.77 -0.65
N LEU A 150 -0.27 -8.77 -0.78
CA LEU A 150 -0.92 -8.57 -2.08
C LEU A 150 -1.02 -7.07 -2.36
N VAL A 151 -0.68 -6.68 -3.58
CA VAL A 151 -0.68 -5.30 -4.06
C VAL A 151 -1.36 -5.28 -5.43
N THR A 152 -2.21 -4.31 -5.69
CA THR A 152 -2.80 -4.15 -7.04
C THR A 152 -1.70 -3.95 -8.08
N THR A 153 -1.87 -4.54 -9.28
CA THR A 153 -0.93 -4.34 -10.40
C THR A 153 -0.84 -2.86 -10.80
N PRO A 154 0.17 -2.42 -11.55
CA PRO A 154 0.24 -1.05 -12.04
C PRO A 154 -1.05 -0.62 -12.76
N GLU A 155 -1.58 -1.45 -13.65
CA GLU A 155 -2.81 -1.20 -14.41
C GLU A 155 -4.03 -1.05 -13.48
N GLN A 156 -4.20 -1.98 -12.54
CA GLN A 156 -5.28 -1.90 -11.56
C GLN A 156 -5.13 -0.64 -10.69
N THR A 157 -3.91 -0.29 -10.30
CA THR A 157 -3.61 0.89 -9.48
C THR A 157 -3.97 2.18 -10.20
N VAL A 158 -3.62 2.31 -11.48
CA VAL A 158 -3.99 3.46 -12.33
C VAL A 158 -5.50 3.63 -12.39
N LEU A 159 -6.24 2.54 -12.64
CA LEU A 159 -7.69 2.59 -12.70
C LEU A 159 -8.33 2.91 -11.35
N ASP A 160 -7.79 2.39 -10.25
CA ASP A 160 -8.27 2.66 -8.90
C ASP A 160 -8.06 4.12 -8.49
N LEU A 161 -6.90 4.69 -8.76
CA LEU A 161 -6.59 6.11 -8.53
C LEU A 161 -7.50 7.02 -9.35
N ALA A 162 -7.60 6.77 -10.65
CA ALA A 162 -8.45 7.56 -11.54
C ALA A 162 -9.95 7.46 -11.20
N ARG A 163 -10.40 6.35 -10.63
CA ARG A 163 -11.76 6.19 -10.14
C ARG A 163 -12.00 6.94 -8.83
N ALA A 164 -11.02 6.94 -7.94
CA ALA A 164 -11.10 7.63 -6.65
C ALA A 164 -11.11 9.16 -6.81
N ASP A 165 -10.42 9.66 -7.85
CA ASP A 165 -10.34 11.08 -8.22
C ASP A 165 -10.94 11.34 -9.61
N PRO A 166 -12.29 11.39 -9.75
CA PRO A 166 -12.93 11.58 -11.06
C PRO A 166 -12.67 12.94 -11.70
N ARG A 167 -12.29 13.95 -10.92
CA ARG A 167 -12.05 15.33 -11.39
C ARG A 167 -10.58 15.62 -11.64
N ALA A 168 -9.70 14.67 -11.31
CA ALA A 168 -8.25 14.84 -11.40
C ALA A 168 -7.74 16.05 -10.57
N GLU A 169 -8.30 16.24 -9.39
CA GLU A 169 -7.94 17.32 -8.47
C GLU A 169 -6.85 16.91 -7.46
N ASP A 170 -6.66 15.60 -7.25
CA ASP A 170 -5.64 15.04 -6.38
C ASP A 170 -4.29 14.94 -7.10
N LEU A 171 -3.40 15.90 -6.82
CA LEU A 171 -2.08 15.97 -7.44
C LEU A 171 -1.22 14.72 -7.17
N GLU A 172 -1.37 14.09 -6.00
CA GLU A 172 -0.63 12.86 -5.67
C GLU A 172 -1.12 11.68 -6.51
N ALA A 173 -2.44 11.60 -6.72
CA ALA A 173 -3.01 10.58 -7.58
C ALA A 173 -2.59 10.78 -9.05
N GLN A 174 -2.56 12.03 -9.54
CA GLN A 174 -2.12 12.33 -10.90
C GLN A 174 -0.63 12.00 -11.09
N GLU A 175 0.24 12.42 -10.17
CA GLU A 175 1.67 12.10 -10.19
C GLU A 175 1.91 10.58 -10.24
N ALA A 176 1.16 9.82 -9.42
CA ALA A 176 1.26 8.37 -9.41
C ALA A 176 0.77 7.73 -10.72
N ILE A 177 -0.34 8.22 -11.29
CA ILE A 177 -0.85 7.76 -12.59
C ILE A 177 0.19 8.07 -13.68
N ASP A 178 0.78 9.26 -13.67
CA ASP A 178 1.78 9.68 -14.64
C ASP A 178 3.03 8.80 -14.61
N ALA A 179 3.47 8.43 -13.42
CA ALA A 179 4.64 7.57 -13.24
C ALA A 179 4.37 6.10 -13.62
N LEU A 180 3.16 5.58 -13.34
CA LEU A 180 2.80 4.19 -13.64
C LEU A 180 2.42 3.95 -15.10
N TRP A 181 1.84 4.94 -15.77
CA TRP A 181 1.27 4.80 -17.12
C TRP A 181 2.24 4.20 -18.15
N PRO A 182 3.52 4.60 -18.20
CA PRO A 182 4.47 4.03 -19.15
C PRO A 182 4.76 2.53 -18.95
N GLU A 183 4.49 2.01 -17.75
CA GLU A 183 4.71 0.61 -17.38
C GLU A 183 3.47 -0.27 -17.62
N CYS A 184 2.31 0.35 -17.94
CA CYS A 184 1.04 -0.33 -18.12
C CYS A 184 0.85 -0.83 -19.55
N ASP A 185 0.29 -2.03 -19.70
CA ASP A 185 -0.21 -2.52 -20.97
C ASP A 185 -1.63 -1.98 -21.24
N PRO A 186 -1.83 -1.21 -22.33
CA PRO A 186 -3.15 -0.69 -22.69
C PRO A 186 -4.23 -1.76 -22.89
N ALA A 187 -3.84 -2.96 -23.36
CA ALA A 187 -4.77 -4.07 -23.55
C ALA A 187 -5.26 -4.61 -22.20
N VAL A 188 -4.34 -4.77 -21.24
CA VAL A 188 -4.65 -5.19 -19.87
C VAL A 188 -5.52 -4.14 -19.16
N LEU A 189 -5.18 -2.85 -19.29
CA LEU A 189 -6.02 -1.75 -18.78
C LEU A 189 -7.45 -1.81 -19.31
N ALA A 190 -7.62 -2.03 -20.62
CA ALA A 190 -8.93 -2.11 -21.25
C ALA A 190 -9.71 -3.35 -20.77
N GLU A 191 -9.03 -4.49 -20.59
CA GLU A 191 -9.64 -5.71 -20.06
C GLU A 191 -10.14 -5.53 -18.61
N ILE A 192 -9.29 -5.03 -17.73
CA ILE A 192 -9.66 -4.73 -16.32
C ILE A 192 -10.84 -3.75 -16.30
N ALA A 193 -10.76 -2.67 -17.09
CA ALA A 193 -11.82 -1.66 -17.17
C ALA A 193 -13.14 -2.24 -17.67
N ALA A 194 -13.13 -3.18 -18.62
CA ALA A 194 -14.30 -3.87 -19.10
C ALA A 194 -14.92 -4.77 -18.01
N ARG A 195 -14.09 -5.61 -17.36
CA ARG A 195 -14.50 -6.55 -16.31
C ARG A 195 -15.07 -5.83 -15.09
N GLN A 196 -14.46 -4.71 -14.68
CA GLN A 196 -14.86 -3.95 -13.48
C GLN A 196 -15.82 -2.78 -13.78
N ARG A 197 -16.37 -2.67 -14.99
CA ARG A 197 -17.29 -1.59 -15.41
C ARG A 197 -16.69 -0.19 -15.29
N MET A 198 -15.38 -0.05 -15.59
CA MET A 198 -14.62 1.20 -15.48
C MET A 198 -14.25 1.79 -16.87
N ARG A 199 -14.97 1.43 -17.94
CA ARG A 199 -14.64 1.88 -19.31
C ARG A 199 -14.58 3.41 -19.45
N ALA A 200 -15.48 4.13 -18.78
CA ALA A 200 -15.47 5.59 -18.78
C ALA A 200 -14.23 6.17 -18.06
N THR A 201 -13.82 5.55 -16.96
CA THR A 201 -12.58 5.91 -16.23
C THR A 201 -11.36 5.70 -17.11
N PHE A 202 -11.25 4.54 -17.76
CA PHE A 202 -10.15 4.24 -18.68
C PHE A 202 -10.10 5.23 -19.85
N ALA A 203 -11.24 5.49 -20.52
CA ALA A 203 -11.30 6.45 -21.64
C ALA A 203 -10.85 7.85 -21.21
N ARG A 204 -11.23 8.31 -20.02
CA ARG A 204 -10.81 9.61 -19.47
C ARG A 204 -9.29 9.69 -19.28
N VAL A 205 -8.69 8.67 -18.65
CA VAL A 205 -7.23 8.64 -18.42
C VAL A 205 -6.49 8.59 -19.76
N ALA A 206 -6.89 7.72 -20.68
CA ALA A 206 -6.27 7.57 -21.98
C ALA A 206 -6.33 8.88 -22.79
N ASN A 207 -7.48 9.58 -22.81
CA ASN A 207 -7.64 10.85 -23.49
C ASN A 207 -6.76 11.95 -22.88
N HIS A 208 -6.71 12.04 -21.55
CA HIS A 208 -5.86 13.00 -20.85
C HIS A 208 -4.39 12.81 -21.22
N ARG A 209 -3.92 11.57 -21.26
CA ARG A 209 -2.53 11.22 -21.62
C ARG A 209 -2.19 11.53 -23.07
N SER A 210 -3.10 11.24 -23.99
CA SER A 210 -2.91 11.57 -25.41
C SER A 210 -2.76 13.08 -25.62
N SER A 211 -3.53 13.88 -24.89
CA SER A 211 -3.44 15.35 -24.94
C SER A 211 -2.12 15.87 -24.37
N CYS A 212 -1.63 15.31 -23.25
CA CYS A 212 -0.35 15.70 -22.64
C CYS A 212 0.85 15.34 -23.52
N GLN A 213 0.83 14.17 -24.19
CA GLN A 213 1.88 13.77 -25.12
C GLN A 213 1.95 14.70 -26.34
N ALA A 214 0.81 15.02 -26.94
CA ALA A 214 0.76 15.94 -28.08
C ALA A 214 1.34 17.32 -27.75
N THR A 215 1.11 17.83 -26.52
CA THR A 215 1.65 19.12 -26.06
C THR A 215 3.18 19.07 -25.84
N SER A 216 3.67 17.95 -25.29
CA SER A 216 5.10 17.72 -25.05
C SER A 216 5.90 17.60 -26.35
N ASP A 217 5.35 16.93 -27.36
CA ASP A 217 6.00 16.77 -28.67
C ASP A 217 6.01 18.08 -29.46
N ALA A 218 4.94 18.88 -29.37
CA ALA A 218 4.88 20.22 -29.95
C ALA A 218 5.93 21.16 -29.34
N GLN A 219 6.21 21.04 -28.05
CA GLN A 219 7.20 21.85 -27.33
C GLN A 219 8.65 21.46 -27.66
N LYS A 220 8.91 20.17 -27.98
CA LYS A 220 10.23 19.69 -28.43
C LYS A 220 10.55 20.06 -29.88
N SER A 221 9.55 20.36 -30.69
CA SER A 221 9.70 20.71 -32.11
C SER A 221 9.95 22.20 -32.35
N TRP A 222 9.99 23.07 -31.28
CA TRP A 222 10.27 24.50 -31.46
C TRP A 222 11.75 24.69 -31.76
N PRO A 223 12.12 25.35 -32.88
CA PRO A 223 13.52 25.62 -33.24
C PRO A 223 14.12 26.56 -32.20
N SER A 224 15.32 26.23 -31.73
CA SER A 224 16.12 27.11 -30.86
C SER A 224 16.27 28.48 -31.51
N PRO A 225 16.13 29.60 -30.79
CA PRO A 225 16.34 30.93 -31.35
C PRO A 225 17.77 31.07 -31.87
N GLY A 226 17.88 31.16 -33.20
CA GLY A 226 19.16 31.30 -33.91
C GLY A 226 19.95 32.47 -33.32
N THR A 227 21.22 32.21 -33.03
CA THR A 227 22.23 33.19 -32.68
C THR A 227 22.27 34.30 -33.76
N CYS A 228 21.73 35.46 -33.44
CA CYS A 228 21.86 36.65 -34.29
C CYS A 228 23.34 37.05 -34.33
N GLY A 229 24.00 36.69 -35.42
CA GLY A 229 25.39 37.06 -35.69
C GLY A 229 25.53 38.56 -35.73
N ARG A 230 26.27 39.16 -34.81
CA ARG A 230 26.76 40.53 -34.91
C ARG A 230 27.69 40.59 -36.11
N ARG A 231 27.28 41.24 -37.19
CA ARG A 231 28.18 41.74 -38.20
C ARG A 231 28.77 43.05 -37.71
N ARG A 232 30.08 43.15 -37.78
CA ARG A 232 30.84 44.39 -37.65
C ARG A 232 30.67 45.23 -38.91
#